data_ac29b2844840864582c5a7f90bfa7169
#
_entry.id   ac29b2844840864582c5a7f90bfa7169
#
_cell.length_a   1.000
_cell.length_b   1.000
_cell.length_c   1.000
_cell.angle_alpha   90.00
_cell.angle_beta   90.00
_cell.angle_gamma   90.00
#
_symmetry.space_group_name_H-M   'P 1'
#
loop_
_entity.id
_entity.type
_entity.pdbx_description
1 polymer ?
#
loop_
_entity_poly.entity_id
_entity_poly.type
_entity_poly.pdbx_seq_one_letter_code
_entity_poly.pdbx_strand_id
1 'polypeptide(L)'
;MPDLSRDVVPVSERPLDAVLDAAATLTAVVTLDGELAHWEGAWRPEGATWFDVIPEGEHFAAREALSRAASGGAPVEVDLNVRASGGELRSVSWTKRALTAPAGDVTYVIATGVDTAERARIQEQLHDLVDRDALTGLLTRRRFEEELERHVAQGRRYGFGGVLIVLDLNGFRSINEQHGPRAGDRVLYGVAQTLSNRLRETDLLARIGGDQFGVLLPRAKPPEAERVCQALEDAIPEEARAPGDHRVEASVGFIPFTETMNSVDEALLAAHAAMYAVKAGRPRHVRRLRPLD
;
A
#
# COMPACT_ATOMS: atom_id res chain seq x y z
N MET A 1 -6.35 44.60 33.09
CA MET A 1 -5.79 43.66 32.15
C MET A 1 -4.78 42.79 32.89
N PRO A 2 -5.04 41.49 33.16
CA PRO A 2 -3.99 40.66 33.71
C PRO A 2 -3.01 40.31 32.58
N ASP A 3 -1.75 40.53 32.88
CA ASP A 3 -0.60 40.26 32.03
C ASP A 3 -0.43 38.72 31.90
N LEU A 4 -0.83 38.16 30.75
CA LEU A 4 -0.74 36.76 30.40
C LEU A 4 0.70 36.33 30.00
N SER A 5 1.70 37.18 30.21
CA SER A 5 3.10 36.93 29.80
C SER A 5 3.93 36.15 30.84
N ARG A 6 3.35 35.70 31.97
CA ARG A 6 4.18 35.24 33.10
C ARG A 6 4.00 33.82 33.57
N ASP A 7 3.14 32.98 33.00
CA ASP A 7 3.00 31.61 33.41
C ASP A 7 2.98 30.56 32.26
N VAL A 8 3.72 30.83 31.20
CA VAL A 8 4.09 29.76 30.28
C VAL A 8 5.29 29.03 30.90
N VAL A 9 5.02 27.97 31.65
CA VAL A 9 6.04 27.01 32.05
C VAL A 9 6.77 26.56 30.80
N PRO A 10 8.10 26.72 30.69
CA PRO A 10 8.84 26.19 29.57
C PRO A 10 8.75 24.67 29.65
N VAL A 11 7.92 24.07 28.84
CA VAL A 11 7.90 22.63 28.61
C VAL A 11 9.22 22.29 27.96
N SER A 12 10.15 21.74 28.77
CA SER A 12 11.44 21.30 28.29
C SER A 12 11.26 20.24 27.19
N GLU A 13 11.77 20.50 26.00
CA GLU A 13 12.27 19.64 24.94
C GLU A 13 11.87 18.13 25.03
N ARG A 14 10.95 17.58 24.52
CA ARG A 14 9.92 17.59 23.50
C ARG A 14 9.92 16.28 22.70
N PRO A 15 9.61 15.15 23.36
CA PRO A 15 9.16 13.96 22.61
C PRO A 15 7.80 14.18 21.90
N LEU A 16 7.01 15.18 22.39
CA LEU A 16 5.67 15.44 21.82
C LEU A 16 5.73 16.10 20.46
N ASP A 17 6.66 17.02 20.25
CA ASP A 17 6.80 17.72 18.95
C ASP A 17 7.26 16.76 17.87
N ALA A 18 8.18 15.85 18.17
CA ALA A 18 8.60 14.82 17.20
C ALA A 18 7.47 13.84 16.84
N VAL A 19 6.52 13.61 17.74
CA VAL A 19 5.35 12.76 17.49
C VAL A 19 4.30 13.55 16.71
N LEU A 20 4.12 14.84 16.98
CA LEU A 20 3.18 15.71 16.24
C LEU A 20 3.68 16.01 14.83
N ASP A 21 4.98 16.25 14.66
CA ASP A 21 5.61 16.41 13.33
C ASP A 21 5.53 15.12 12.49
N ALA A 22 5.66 13.95 13.14
CA ALA A 22 5.52 12.65 12.46
C ALA A 22 4.06 12.29 12.12
N ALA A 23 3.07 12.95 12.75
CA ALA A 23 1.67 12.62 12.59
C ALA A 23 0.95 13.43 11.50
N ALA A 24 1.63 14.32 10.78
CA ALA A 24 1.03 15.27 9.81
C ALA A 24 -0.17 16.05 10.42
N THR A 25 -0.13 16.27 11.75
CA THR A 25 -1.20 16.92 12.49
C THR A 25 -0.92 18.42 12.59
N LEU A 26 -1.93 19.21 12.31
CA LEU A 26 -1.91 20.67 12.44
C LEU A 26 -2.79 21.06 13.63
N THR A 27 -2.38 22.06 14.38
CA THR A 27 -3.18 22.62 15.46
C THR A 27 -3.28 24.15 15.28
N ALA A 28 -4.51 24.64 15.24
CA ALA A 28 -4.79 26.06 15.21
C ALA A 28 -5.68 26.46 16.40
N VAL A 29 -5.40 27.60 17.02
CA VAL A 29 -6.31 28.24 17.96
C VAL A 29 -6.80 29.50 17.30
N VAL A 30 -8.13 29.62 17.19
CA VAL A 30 -8.80 30.69 16.46
C VAL A 30 -9.74 31.42 17.42
N THR A 31 -9.72 32.77 17.41
CA THR A 31 -10.70 33.58 18.13
C THR A 31 -12.08 33.44 17.48
N LEU A 32 -13.12 33.88 18.17
CA LEU A 32 -14.50 33.87 17.62
C LEU A 32 -14.64 34.79 16.39
N ASP A 33 -13.78 35.80 16.27
CA ASP A 33 -13.73 36.74 15.13
C ASP A 33 -12.88 36.21 13.98
N GLY A 34 -12.22 35.06 14.18
CA GLY A 34 -11.44 34.40 13.16
C GLY A 34 -9.93 34.73 13.15
N GLU A 35 -9.41 35.47 14.15
CA GLU A 35 -7.97 35.69 14.27
C GLU A 35 -7.24 34.39 14.66
N LEU A 36 -6.06 34.17 14.05
CA LEU A 36 -5.18 33.03 14.36
C LEU A 36 -4.33 33.38 15.59
N ALA A 37 -4.77 32.92 16.76
CA ALA A 37 -4.05 33.13 18.01
C ALA A 37 -2.83 32.20 18.14
N HIS A 38 -2.89 31.01 17.57
CA HIS A 38 -1.79 30.03 17.60
C HIS A 38 -1.85 29.09 16.39
N TRP A 39 -0.68 28.65 15.94
CA TRP A 39 -0.53 27.62 14.92
C TRP A 39 0.67 26.74 15.22
N GLU A 40 0.49 25.42 15.15
CA GLU A 40 1.53 24.41 15.30
C GLU A 40 1.32 23.29 14.26
N GLY A 41 2.41 22.77 13.68
CA GLY A 41 2.36 21.66 12.72
C GLY A 41 3.50 21.71 11.71
N ALA A 42 3.51 20.71 10.83
CA ALA A 42 4.56 20.45 9.85
C ALA A 42 4.80 21.62 8.85
N TRP A 43 3.83 22.49 8.69
CA TRP A 43 3.95 23.72 7.87
C TRP A 43 3.11 24.85 8.46
N ARG A 44 3.40 26.09 8.06
CA ARG A 44 2.71 27.27 8.57
C ARG A 44 1.99 28.00 7.42
N PRO A 45 0.75 28.51 7.64
CA PRO A 45 0.06 29.35 6.68
C PRO A 45 0.62 30.79 6.67
N GLU A 46 0.41 31.50 5.58
CA GLU A 46 0.66 32.94 5.49
C GLU A 46 -0.65 33.70 5.65
N GLY A 47 -0.88 34.26 6.84
CA GLY A 47 -2.07 35.05 7.13
C GLY A 47 -2.21 35.32 8.62
N ALA A 48 -2.92 36.39 8.98
CA ALA A 48 -3.22 36.77 10.35
C ALA A 48 -4.55 36.17 10.83
N THR A 49 -5.44 35.88 9.90
CA THR A 49 -6.77 35.35 10.22
C THR A 49 -6.98 33.97 9.58
N TRP A 50 -7.91 33.22 10.14
CA TRP A 50 -8.36 31.93 9.60
C TRP A 50 -8.85 32.05 8.14
N PHE A 51 -9.46 33.22 7.81
CA PHE A 51 -10.02 33.45 6.49
C PHE A 51 -8.98 33.89 5.45
N ASP A 52 -7.84 34.47 5.87
CA ASP A 52 -6.75 34.79 4.96
C ASP A 52 -6.11 33.55 4.36
N VAL A 53 -6.09 32.47 5.13
CA VAL A 53 -5.43 31.22 4.75
C VAL A 53 -6.33 30.24 4.02
N ILE A 54 -7.65 30.52 3.98
CA ILE A 54 -8.65 29.69 3.30
C ILE A 54 -9.08 30.37 1.99
N PRO A 55 -9.25 29.65 0.87
CA PRO A 55 -9.78 30.22 -0.37
C PRO A 55 -11.17 30.88 -0.17
N GLU A 56 -11.43 32.00 -0.83
CA GLU A 56 -12.70 32.75 -0.71
C GLU A 56 -13.93 31.88 -0.95
N GLY A 57 -13.85 30.94 -1.90
CA GLY A 57 -14.95 30.00 -2.20
C GLY A 57 -15.36 29.09 -1.03
N GLU A 58 -14.48 28.93 -0.05
CA GLU A 58 -14.71 28.07 1.13
C GLU A 58 -14.99 28.86 2.42
N HIS A 59 -14.97 30.21 2.36
CA HIS A 59 -15.23 31.07 3.53
C HIS A 59 -16.57 30.80 4.19
N PHE A 60 -17.62 30.46 3.43
CA PHE A 60 -18.92 30.12 3.98
C PHE A 60 -18.83 28.88 4.87
N ALA A 61 -18.27 27.78 4.37
CA ALA A 61 -18.10 26.54 5.11
C ALA A 61 -17.20 26.72 6.35
N ALA A 62 -16.11 27.48 6.19
CA ALA A 62 -15.17 27.81 7.27
C ALA A 62 -15.86 28.58 8.39
N ARG A 63 -16.69 29.59 8.05
CA ARG A 63 -17.45 30.44 9.00
C ARG A 63 -18.54 29.66 9.69
N GLU A 64 -19.28 28.85 8.95
CA GLU A 64 -20.31 27.97 9.52
C GLU A 64 -19.70 26.99 10.53
N ALA A 65 -18.59 26.31 10.15
CA ALA A 65 -17.91 25.37 11.04
C ALA A 65 -17.35 26.04 12.31
N LEU A 66 -16.82 27.28 12.19
CA LEU A 66 -16.33 28.06 13.33
C LEU A 66 -17.49 28.41 14.26
N SER A 67 -18.58 28.93 13.73
CA SER A 67 -19.79 29.30 14.49
C SER A 67 -20.43 28.10 15.20
N ARG A 68 -20.54 26.99 14.52
CA ARG A 68 -21.07 25.74 15.13
C ARG A 68 -20.17 25.24 16.26
N ALA A 69 -18.86 25.25 16.06
CA ALA A 69 -17.91 24.88 17.11
C ALA A 69 -18.00 25.83 18.32
N ALA A 70 -18.10 27.14 18.07
CA ALA A 70 -18.24 28.16 19.12
C ALA A 70 -19.54 28.05 19.94
N SER A 71 -20.61 27.50 19.37
CA SER A 71 -21.87 27.28 20.08
C SER A 71 -21.79 26.18 21.16
N GLY A 72 -20.70 25.48 21.26
CA GLY A 72 -20.49 24.36 22.19
C GLY A 72 -21.19 23.09 21.70
N GLY A 73 -20.81 21.96 22.24
CA GLY A 73 -21.38 20.66 21.91
C GLY A 73 -20.40 19.68 21.28
N ALA A 74 -20.88 18.84 20.37
CA ALA A 74 -20.04 17.85 19.68
C ALA A 74 -18.99 18.53 18.79
N PRO A 75 -17.82 17.89 18.57
CA PRO A 75 -16.83 18.38 17.62
C PRO A 75 -17.42 18.58 16.23
N VAL A 76 -16.98 19.63 15.54
CA VAL A 76 -17.40 19.92 14.17
C VAL A 76 -16.29 19.52 13.21
N GLU A 77 -16.61 18.61 12.30
CA GLU A 77 -15.70 18.19 11.23
C GLU A 77 -15.99 18.99 9.96
N VAL A 78 -14.91 19.40 9.27
CA VAL A 78 -15.00 20.11 7.99
C VAL A 78 -13.69 19.94 7.21
N ASP A 79 -13.80 19.66 5.91
CA ASP A 79 -12.68 19.62 4.99
C ASP A 79 -12.53 21.00 4.34
N LEU A 80 -11.34 21.58 4.43
CA LEU A 80 -11.03 22.89 3.89
C LEU A 80 -9.65 22.88 3.25
N ASN A 81 -9.50 23.60 2.14
CA ASN A 81 -8.20 23.90 1.59
C ASN A 81 -7.55 25.06 2.34
N VAL A 82 -6.29 24.91 2.66
CA VAL A 82 -5.50 25.92 3.38
C VAL A 82 -4.28 26.28 2.55
N ARG A 83 -4.01 27.58 2.46
CA ARG A 83 -2.85 28.12 1.77
C ARG A 83 -1.63 28.07 2.69
N ALA A 84 -0.67 27.22 2.35
CA ALA A 84 0.61 27.13 3.03
C ALA A 84 1.54 28.29 2.65
N SER A 85 2.59 28.53 3.44
CA SER A 85 3.67 29.44 3.10
C SER A 85 4.30 29.05 1.76
N GLY A 86 4.24 29.98 0.77
CA GLY A 86 4.62 29.70 -0.62
C GLY A 86 3.43 29.60 -1.58
N GLY A 87 2.19 29.76 -1.10
CA GLY A 87 0.97 29.87 -1.91
C GLY A 87 0.38 28.51 -2.34
N GLU A 88 0.97 27.40 -1.98
CA GLU A 88 0.43 26.06 -2.24
C GLU A 88 -0.86 25.84 -1.45
N LEU A 89 -1.90 25.30 -2.11
CA LEU A 89 -3.13 24.88 -1.45
C LEU A 89 -3.00 23.41 -0.98
N ARG A 90 -3.30 23.19 0.30
CA ARG A 90 -3.31 21.87 0.93
C ARG A 90 -4.68 21.54 1.46
N SER A 91 -5.16 20.36 1.16
CA SER A 91 -6.45 19.87 1.64
C SER A 91 -6.30 19.30 3.04
N VAL A 92 -7.04 19.88 3.99
CA VAL A 92 -6.94 19.50 5.41
C VAL A 92 -8.32 19.17 5.96
N SER A 93 -8.42 18.01 6.59
CA SER A 93 -9.61 17.61 7.37
C SER A 93 -9.48 18.16 8.78
N TRP A 94 -10.39 19.04 9.16
CA TRP A 94 -10.39 19.74 10.44
C TRP A 94 -11.44 19.24 11.39
N THR A 95 -11.05 19.02 12.65
CA THR A 95 -11.97 18.83 13.79
C THR A 95 -11.88 20.04 14.69
N LYS A 96 -12.99 20.73 14.91
CA LYS A 96 -13.07 21.96 15.70
C LYS A 96 -13.83 21.78 16.98
N ARG A 97 -13.35 22.37 18.07
CA ARG A 97 -14.00 22.37 19.40
C ARG A 97 -13.89 23.74 20.07
N ALA A 98 -14.93 24.12 20.83
CA ALA A 98 -14.85 25.29 21.70
C ALA A 98 -13.85 25.09 22.83
N LEU A 99 -13.08 26.15 23.14
CA LEU A 99 -12.33 26.29 24.38
C LEU A 99 -13.06 27.27 25.27
N THR A 100 -13.50 26.84 26.44
CA THR A 100 -14.22 27.64 27.41
C THR A 100 -13.28 28.14 28.50
N ALA A 101 -13.41 29.40 28.87
CA ALA A 101 -12.77 29.94 30.06
C ALA A 101 -13.36 29.30 31.33
N PRO A 102 -12.68 29.37 32.50
CA PRO A 102 -13.21 28.88 33.78
C PRO A 102 -14.55 29.49 34.17
N ALA A 103 -14.92 30.66 33.65
CA ALA A 103 -16.18 31.33 33.82
C ALA A 103 -17.32 30.76 32.97
N GLY A 104 -17.03 29.83 32.05
CA GLY A 104 -18.03 29.16 31.19
C GLY A 104 -18.18 29.80 29.80
N ASP A 105 -17.60 30.98 29.54
CA ASP A 105 -17.66 31.64 28.24
C ASP A 105 -16.71 31.02 27.26
N VAL A 106 -17.16 30.80 26.02
CA VAL A 106 -16.28 30.36 24.90
C VAL A 106 -15.38 31.51 24.49
N THR A 107 -14.07 31.30 24.56
CA THR A 107 -13.09 32.34 24.24
C THR A 107 -12.38 32.04 22.93
N TYR A 108 -12.16 30.77 22.61
CA TYR A 108 -11.45 30.31 21.43
C TYR A 108 -12.07 29.05 20.85
N VAL A 109 -11.74 28.75 19.62
CA VAL A 109 -11.97 27.44 18.98
C VAL A 109 -10.61 26.82 18.69
N ILE A 110 -10.37 25.62 19.23
CA ILE A 110 -9.25 24.80 18.82
C ILE A 110 -9.64 24.00 17.57
N ALA A 111 -8.82 24.05 16.54
CA ALA A 111 -8.97 23.26 15.34
C ALA A 111 -7.76 22.33 15.22
N THR A 112 -7.99 21.05 15.20
CA THR A 112 -6.98 20.03 14.88
C THR A 112 -7.21 19.56 13.46
N GLY A 113 -6.17 19.64 12.62
CA GLY A 113 -6.23 19.32 11.20
C GLY A 113 -5.30 18.17 10.83
N VAL A 114 -5.70 17.39 9.86
CA VAL A 114 -4.85 16.37 9.23
C VAL A 114 -4.72 16.72 7.75
N ASP A 115 -3.49 16.92 7.28
CA ASP A 115 -3.20 17.08 5.85
C ASP A 115 -3.56 15.78 5.12
N THR A 116 -4.60 15.85 4.29
CA THR A 116 -5.13 14.66 3.61
C THR A 116 -4.20 14.18 2.50
N ALA A 117 -3.41 15.07 1.89
CA ALA A 117 -2.42 14.68 0.89
C ALA A 117 -1.26 13.92 1.53
N GLU A 118 -0.76 14.38 2.68
CA GLU A 118 0.28 13.69 3.42
C GLU A 118 -0.23 12.36 4.00
N ARG A 119 -1.46 12.33 4.51
CA ARG A 119 -2.09 11.08 4.95
C ARG A 119 -2.20 10.07 3.79
N ALA A 120 -2.63 10.50 2.60
CA ALA A 120 -2.68 9.65 1.42
C ALA A 120 -1.29 9.12 1.04
N ARG A 121 -0.27 9.99 1.09
CA ARG A 121 1.12 9.62 0.81
C ARG A 121 1.68 8.60 1.82
N ILE A 122 1.43 8.81 3.11
CA ILE A 122 1.82 7.86 4.16
C ILE A 122 1.07 6.52 4.00
N GLN A 123 -0.23 6.57 3.67
CA GLN A 123 -1.00 5.36 3.37
C GLN A 123 -0.47 4.63 2.13
N GLU A 124 -0.10 5.35 1.09
CA GLU A 124 0.50 4.78 -0.13
C GLU A 124 1.87 4.15 0.18
N GLN A 125 2.72 4.82 0.97
CA GLN A 125 3.98 4.24 1.43
C GLN A 125 3.78 3.00 2.32
N LEU A 126 2.80 3.01 3.20
CA LEU A 126 2.43 1.83 3.99
C LEU A 126 1.85 0.71 3.11
N HIS A 127 1.05 1.03 2.09
CA HIS A 127 0.58 0.07 1.10
C HIS A 127 1.75 -0.53 0.32
N ASP A 128 2.68 0.29 -0.16
CA ASP A 128 3.86 -0.18 -0.88
C ASP A 128 4.72 -1.12 -0.03
N LEU A 129 4.89 -0.83 1.28
CA LEU A 129 5.59 -1.71 2.23
C LEU A 129 4.86 -3.04 2.47
N VAL A 130 3.53 -3.07 2.31
CA VAL A 130 2.70 -4.29 2.50
C VAL A 130 2.51 -5.03 1.18
N ASP A 131 2.60 -4.34 0.04
CA ASP A 131 2.33 -4.90 -1.29
C ASP A 131 3.56 -5.52 -1.95
N ARG A 132 4.77 -5.19 -1.46
CA ARG A 132 6.01 -5.73 -1.99
C ARG A 132 6.78 -6.54 -0.95
N ASP A 133 7.34 -7.66 -1.40
CA ASP A 133 8.24 -8.51 -0.62
C ASP A 133 9.59 -7.79 -0.42
N ALA A 134 9.98 -7.58 0.83
CA ALA A 134 11.16 -6.78 1.19
C ALA A 134 12.48 -7.34 0.66
N LEU A 135 12.57 -8.65 0.38
CA LEU A 135 13.77 -9.28 -0.14
C LEU A 135 13.86 -9.17 -1.66
N THR A 136 12.75 -9.45 -2.36
CA THR A 136 12.74 -9.60 -3.81
C THR A 136 12.21 -8.37 -4.56
N GLY A 137 11.49 -7.46 -3.88
CA GLY A 137 10.81 -6.32 -4.49
C GLY A 137 9.57 -6.68 -5.31
N LEU A 138 9.23 -7.96 -5.40
CA LEU A 138 8.06 -8.47 -6.12
C LEU A 138 6.77 -8.20 -5.33
N LEU A 139 5.61 -8.40 -5.96
CA LEU A 139 4.34 -8.37 -5.23
C LEU A 139 4.34 -9.43 -4.11
N THR A 140 3.73 -9.08 -2.98
CA THR A 140 3.44 -10.05 -1.92
C THR A 140 2.30 -10.98 -2.34
N ARG A 141 2.16 -12.11 -1.66
CA ARG A 141 1.05 -13.04 -1.85
C ARG A 141 -0.32 -12.33 -1.78
N ARG A 142 -0.54 -11.53 -0.73
CA ARG A 142 -1.78 -10.77 -0.53
C ARG A 142 -2.11 -9.88 -1.72
N ARG A 143 -1.15 -9.07 -2.16
CA ARG A 143 -1.34 -8.17 -3.32
C ARG A 143 -1.60 -8.94 -4.61
N PHE A 144 -0.94 -10.06 -4.79
CA PHE A 144 -1.15 -10.90 -5.96
C PHE A 144 -2.55 -11.54 -5.97
N GLU A 145 -3.04 -12.00 -4.82
CA GLU A 145 -4.41 -12.53 -4.68
C GLU A 145 -5.46 -11.46 -5.03
N GLU A 146 -5.28 -10.21 -4.59
CA GLU A 146 -6.15 -9.09 -4.96
C GLU A 146 -6.17 -8.82 -6.48
N GLU A 147 -5.03 -8.91 -7.14
CA GLU A 147 -4.96 -8.76 -8.60
C GLU A 147 -5.62 -9.94 -9.33
N LEU A 148 -5.47 -11.15 -8.81
CA LEU A 148 -6.19 -12.33 -9.33
C LEU A 148 -7.71 -12.18 -9.18
N GLU A 149 -8.20 -11.65 -8.04
CA GLU A 149 -9.63 -11.36 -7.83
C GLU A 149 -10.17 -10.38 -8.87
N ARG A 150 -9.41 -9.29 -9.12
CA ARG A 150 -9.76 -8.32 -10.17
C ARG A 150 -9.80 -8.98 -11.55
N HIS A 151 -8.81 -9.84 -11.86
CA HIS A 151 -8.74 -10.54 -13.13
C HIS A 151 -9.93 -11.49 -13.32
N VAL A 152 -10.29 -12.27 -12.30
CA VAL A 152 -11.46 -13.16 -12.30
C VAL A 152 -12.76 -12.35 -12.47
N ALA A 153 -12.90 -11.23 -11.76
CA ALA A 153 -14.07 -10.36 -11.87
C ALA A 153 -14.21 -9.75 -13.28
N GLN A 154 -13.10 -9.35 -13.90
CA GLN A 154 -13.07 -8.90 -15.29
C GLN A 154 -13.43 -10.02 -16.27
N GLY A 155 -12.91 -11.24 -16.05
CA GLY A 155 -13.21 -12.41 -16.86
C GLY A 155 -14.69 -12.74 -16.88
N ARG A 156 -15.38 -12.66 -15.75
CA ARG A 156 -16.83 -12.85 -15.64
C ARG A 156 -17.63 -11.84 -16.46
N ARG A 157 -17.12 -10.61 -16.60
CA ARG A 157 -17.85 -9.53 -17.28
C ARG A 157 -17.57 -9.45 -18.78
N TYR A 158 -16.35 -9.75 -19.18
CA TYR A 158 -15.85 -9.50 -20.54
C TYR A 158 -15.36 -10.76 -21.27
N GLY A 159 -15.48 -11.92 -20.64
CA GLY A 159 -14.93 -13.17 -21.12
C GLY A 159 -13.57 -13.49 -20.48
N PHE A 160 -13.37 -14.75 -20.16
CA PHE A 160 -12.15 -15.24 -19.54
C PHE A 160 -11.00 -15.30 -20.53
N GLY A 161 -9.83 -14.93 -20.08
CA GLY A 161 -8.56 -15.05 -20.78
C GLY A 161 -7.40 -14.97 -19.78
N GLY A 162 -6.19 -15.21 -20.27
CA GLY A 162 -5.01 -15.22 -19.43
C GLY A 162 -4.71 -16.56 -18.80
N VAL A 163 -3.55 -16.59 -18.13
CA VAL A 163 -2.98 -17.81 -17.54
C VAL A 163 -2.36 -17.46 -16.20
N LEU A 164 -2.60 -18.30 -15.21
CA LEU A 164 -1.91 -18.30 -13.92
C LEU A 164 -0.80 -19.34 -13.94
N ILE A 165 0.43 -18.94 -13.61
CA ILE A 165 1.60 -19.80 -13.47
C ILE A 165 2.00 -19.78 -11.99
N VAL A 166 2.35 -20.96 -11.47
CA VAL A 166 2.99 -21.14 -10.17
C VAL A 166 4.29 -21.89 -10.36
N LEU A 167 5.34 -21.42 -9.71
CA LEU A 167 6.64 -22.07 -9.72
C LEU A 167 7.21 -22.22 -8.29
N ASP A 168 8.01 -23.26 -8.08
CA ASP A 168 8.62 -23.65 -6.81
C ASP A 168 10.08 -24.05 -7.07
N LEU A 169 11.00 -23.56 -6.24
CA LEU A 169 12.43 -23.84 -6.40
C LEU A 169 12.79 -25.21 -5.83
N ASN A 170 13.35 -26.06 -6.68
CA ASN A 170 13.72 -27.40 -6.28
C ASN A 170 14.95 -27.39 -5.35
N GLY A 171 14.82 -28.08 -4.21
CA GLY A 171 15.93 -28.21 -3.27
C GLY A 171 16.32 -26.94 -2.52
N PHE A 172 15.52 -25.88 -2.52
CA PHE A 172 15.80 -24.61 -1.85
C PHE A 172 16.10 -24.78 -0.35
N ARG A 173 15.37 -25.65 0.32
CA ARG A 173 15.63 -25.99 1.72
C ARG A 173 17.05 -26.51 1.94
N SER A 174 17.54 -27.39 1.06
CA SER A 174 18.90 -27.93 1.13
C SER A 174 19.97 -26.84 0.94
N ILE A 175 19.71 -25.82 0.09
CA ILE A 175 20.59 -24.67 -0.06
C ILE A 175 20.71 -23.89 1.26
N ASN A 176 19.60 -23.65 1.94
CA ASN A 176 19.60 -23.00 3.25
C ASN A 176 20.32 -23.81 4.32
N GLU A 177 20.12 -25.12 4.36
CA GLU A 177 20.75 -26.02 5.33
C GLU A 177 22.26 -26.13 5.11
N GLN A 178 22.74 -26.14 3.88
CA GLN A 178 24.16 -26.29 3.54
C GLN A 178 24.94 -24.97 3.55
N HIS A 179 24.33 -23.87 3.13
CA HIS A 179 25.00 -22.60 2.87
C HIS A 179 24.49 -21.43 3.72
N GLY A 180 23.48 -21.70 4.57
CA GLY A 180 22.88 -20.71 5.47
C GLY A 180 21.82 -19.82 4.80
N PRO A 181 20.96 -19.16 5.59
CA PRO A 181 19.84 -18.36 5.08
C PRO A 181 20.23 -17.25 4.10
N ARG A 182 21.39 -16.59 4.33
CA ARG A 182 21.88 -15.55 3.42
C ARG A 182 22.18 -16.06 2.00
N ALA A 183 22.49 -17.35 1.85
CA ALA A 183 22.68 -17.95 0.53
C ALA A 183 21.33 -18.13 -0.16
N GLY A 184 20.31 -18.60 0.56
CA GLY A 184 18.95 -18.67 0.05
C GLY A 184 18.39 -17.32 -0.35
N ASP A 185 18.63 -16.28 0.46
CA ASP A 185 18.19 -14.91 0.13
C ASP A 185 18.80 -14.43 -1.21
N ARG A 186 20.08 -14.68 -1.45
CA ARG A 186 20.71 -14.34 -2.74
C ARG A 186 20.11 -15.12 -3.91
N VAL A 187 19.77 -16.38 -3.70
CA VAL A 187 19.12 -17.21 -4.72
C VAL A 187 17.73 -16.65 -5.02
N LEU A 188 16.93 -16.37 -4.01
CA LEU A 188 15.59 -15.80 -4.18
C LEU A 188 15.62 -14.46 -4.92
N TYR A 189 16.56 -13.58 -4.56
CA TYR A 189 16.77 -12.31 -5.26
C TYR A 189 17.18 -12.53 -6.72
N GLY A 190 18.13 -13.42 -6.99
CA GLY A 190 18.56 -13.75 -8.35
C GLY A 190 17.42 -14.30 -9.20
N VAL A 191 16.62 -15.24 -8.64
CA VAL A 191 15.43 -15.76 -9.32
C VAL A 191 14.42 -14.65 -9.61
N ALA A 192 14.13 -13.79 -8.65
CA ALA A 192 13.21 -12.66 -8.84
C ALA A 192 13.64 -11.75 -10.00
N GLN A 193 14.94 -11.43 -10.11
CA GLN A 193 15.49 -10.64 -11.21
C GLN A 193 15.36 -11.37 -12.54
N THR A 194 15.73 -12.66 -12.58
CA THR A 194 15.61 -13.51 -13.78
C THR A 194 14.16 -13.54 -14.30
N LEU A 195 13.21 -13.77 -13.41
CA LEU A 195 11.77 -13.79 -13.74
C LEU A 195 11.30 -12.43 -14.25
N SER A 196 11.67 -11.34 -13.56
CA SER A 196 11.28 -9.97 -13.94
C SER A 196 11.79 -9.59 -15.33
N ASN A 197 13.01 -9.99 -15.69
CA ASN A 197 13.60 -9.69 -16.98
C ASN A 197 12.97 -10.45 -18.16
N ARG A 198 12.21 -11.52 -17.89
CA ARG A 198 11.56 -12.38 -18.89
C ARG A 198 10.08 -12.10 -19.09
N LEU A 199 9.48 -11.33 -18.19
CA LEU A 199 8.08 -10.99 -18.21
C LEU A 199 7.85 -9.57 -18.78
N ARG A 200 6.68 -9.34 -19.33
CA ARG A 200 6.27 -8.03 -19.86
C ARG A 200 5.80 -7.13 -18.72
N GLU A 201 5.79 -5.83 -18.93
CA GLU A 201 5.26 -4.85 -17.98
C GLU A 201 3.77 -5.10 -17.60
N THR A 202 3.01 -5.72 -18.53
CA THR A 202 1.60 -6.09 -18.30
C THR A 202 1.42 -7.36 -17.49
N ASP A 203 2.48 -8.14 -17.31
CA ASP A 203 2.45 -9.39 -16.56
C ASP A 203 2.71 -9.10 -15.09
N LEU A 204 2.06 -9.82 -14.20
CA LEU A 204 2.24 -9.63 -12.77
C LEU A 204 3.09 -10.77 -12.21
N LEU A 205 4.06 -10.39 -11.39
CA LEU A 205 4.99 -11.31 -10.74
C LEU A 205 4.97 -11.09 -9.23
N ALA A 206 4.84 -12.16 -8.47
CA ALA A 206 4.76 -12.14 -7.03
C ALA A 206 5.59 -13.24 -6.37
N ARG A 207 6.03 -13.00 -5.15
CA ARG A 207 6.49 -14.04 -4.24
C ARG A 207 5.32 -14.48 -3.36
N ILE A 208 4.81 -15.71 -3.57
CA ILE A 208 3.61 -16.21 -2.92
C ILE A 208 3.88 -17.19 -1.77
N GLY A 209 5.13 -17.53 -1.55
CA GLY A 209 5.58 -18.43 -0.49
C GLY A 209 7.06 -18.25 -0.21
N GLY A 210 7.65 -19.11 0.60
CA GLY A 210 9.09 -19.07 0.94
C GLY A 210 9.98 -19.13 -0.31
N ASP A 211 9.78 -20.15 -1.12
CA ASP A 211 10.48 -20.46 -2.37
C ASP A 211 9.53 -20.55 -3.58
N GLN A 212 8.32 -20.00 -3.43
CA GLN A 212 7.28 -20.05 -4.44
C GLN A 212 7.00 -18.68 -5.04
N PHE A 213 6.82 -18.65 -6.37
CA PHE A 213 6.48 -17.45 -7.11
C PHE A 213 5.20 -17.69 -7.93
N GLY A 214 4.42 -16.64 -8.10
CA GLY A 214 3.22 -16.62 -8.92
C GLY A 214 3.36 -15.63 -10.07
N VAL A 215 2.87 -16.00 -11.25
CA VAL A 215 2.83 -15.12 -12.42
C VAL A 215 1.42 -15.11 -12.99
N LEU A 216 0.86 -13.93 -13.19
CA LEU A 216 -0.35 -13.74 -13.96
C LEU A 216 0.01 -13.16 -15.33
N LEU A 217 -0.37 -13.86 -16.39
CA LEU A 217 -0.31 -13.41 -17.78
C LEU A 217 -1.71 -13.06 -18.26
N PRO A 218 -2.16 -11.79 -18.18
CA PRO A 218 -3.59 -11.44 -18.33
C PRO A 218 -4.19 -11.72 -19.69
N ARG A 219 -3.36 -11.81 -20.73
CA ARG A 219 -3.81 -11.97 -22.12
C ARG A 219 -3.20 -13.17 -22.84
N ALA A 220 -2.41 -13.96 -22.14
CA ALA A 220 -1.75 -15.09 -22.74
C ALA A 220 -2.73 -16.26 -23.02
N LYS A 221 -2.49 -16.96 -24.12
CA LYS A 221 -3.14 -18.23 -24.41
C LYS A 221 -2.25 -19.38 -23.96
N PRO A 222 -2.80 -20.60 -23.75
CA PRO A 222 -2.02 -21.74 -23.28
C PRO A 222 -0.72 -22.02 -24.05
N PRO A 223 -0.64 -21.93 -25.40
CA PRO A 223 0.62 -22.12 -26.11
C PRO A 223 1.67 -21.02 -25.87
N GLU A 224 1.24 -19.81 -25.50
CA GLU A 224 2.16 -18.72 -25.11
C GLU A 224 2.68 -18.95 -23.68
N ALA A 225 1.79 -19.36 -22.78
CA ALA A 225 2.15 -19.72 -21.42
C ALA A 225 3.16 -20.88 -21.36
N GLU A 226 2.97 -21.91 -22.18
CA GLU A 226 3.93 -23.02 -22.31
C GLU A 226 5.34 -22.52 -22.65
N ARG A 227 5.43 -21.59 -23.64
CA ARG A 227 6.72 -20.97 -24.02
C ARG A 227 7.32 -20.12 -22.90
N VAL A 228 6.48 -19.39 -22.17
CA VAL A 228 6.94 -18.60 -21.01
C VAL A 228 7.45 -19.55 -19.92
N CYS A 229 6.71 -20.60 -19.56
CA CYS A 229 7.13 -21.58 -18.57
C CYS A 229 8.48 -22.19 -18.95
N GLN A 230 8.67 -22.61 -20.21
CA GLN A 230 9.94 -23.16 -20.67
C GLN A 230 11.07 -22.12 -20.56
N ALA A 231 10.83 -20.90 -21.00
CA ALA A 231 11.84 -19.82 -20.92
C ALA A 231 12.25 -19.52 -19.47
N LEU A 232 11.31 -19.57 -18.50
CA LEU A 232 11.60 -19.39 -17.09
C LEU A 232 12.42 -20.57 -16.52
N GLU A 233 12.04 -21.81 -16.84
CA GLU A 233 12.77 -23.01 -16.40
C GLU A 233 14.20 -23.04 -16.95
N ASP A 234 14.40 -22.62 -18.20
CA ASP A 234 15.71 -22.59 -18.82
C ASP A 234 16.60 -21.48 -18.25
N ALA A 235 16.02 -20.31 -17.96
CA ALA A 235 16.75 -19.13 -17.49
C ALA A 235 17.17 -19.22 -16.01
N ILE A 236 16.34 -19.79 -15.15
CA ILE A 236 16.64 -19.87 -13.70
C ILE A 236 17.97 -20.57 -13.42
N PRO A 237 18.28 -21.76 -14.00
CA PRO A 237 19.56 -22.44 -13.77
C PRO A 237 20.76 -21.71 -14.35
N GLU A 238 20.57 -20.86 -15.33
CA GLU A 238 21.65 -20.12 -15.99
C GLU A 238 22.01 -18.83 -15.24
N GLU A 239 21.00 -18.10 -14.76
CA GLU A 239 21.14 -16.76 -14.20
C GLU A 239 21.13 -16.74 -12.67
N ALA A 240 20.35 -17.62 -12.00
CA ALA A 240 20.27 -17.73 -10.56
C ALA A 240 21.08 -18.93 -10.05
N ARG A 241 22.20 -18.66 -9.37
CA ARG A 241 23.10 -19.70 -8.87
C ARG A 241 23.23 -19.67 -7.36
N ALA A 242 23.29 -20.85 -6.77
CA ALA A 242 23.65 -21.02 -5.37
C ALA A 242 25.20 -21.05 -5.20
N PRO A 243 25.72 -20.85 -3.98
CA PRO A 243 27.16 -20.99 -3.69
C PRO A 243 27.71 -22.34 -4.17
N GLY A 244 28.96 -22.35 -4.68
CA GLY A 244 29.55 -23.54 -5.25
C GLY A 244 29.12 -23.87 -6.67
N ASP A 245 28.55 -22.88 -7.38
CA ASP A 245 28.07 -22.99 -8.77
C ASP A 245 26.91 -24.01 -8.94
N HIS A 246 26.20 -24.33 -7.85
CA HIS A 246 25.03 -25.21 -7.92
C HIS A 246 23.91 -24.53 -8.71
N ARG A 247 23.38 -25.24 -9.70
CA ARG A 247 22.22 -24.80 -10.48
C ARG A 247 20.97 -24.86 -9.63
N VAL A 248 20.20 -23.78 -9.67
CA VAL A 248 18.87 -23.74 -9.05
C VAL A 248 17.86 -24.11 -10.12
N GLU A 249 17.08 -25.13 -9.87
CA GLU A 249 16.01 -25.56 -10.77
C GLU A 249 14.65 -25.18 -10.21
N ALA A 250 13.66 -25.02 -11.07
CA ALA A 250 12.29 -24.75 -10.67
C ALA A 250 11.32 -25.73 -11.33
N SER A 251 10.28 -26.10 -10.61
CA SER A 251 9.12 -26.79 -11.17
C SER A 251 8.04 -25.77 -11.47
N VAL A 252 7.58 -25.68 -12.71
CA VAL A 252 6.66 -24.66 -13.20
C VAL A 252 5.38 -25.32 -13.70
N GLY A 253 4.24 -24.93 -13.14
CA GLY A 253 2.92 -25.36 -13.59
C GLY A 253 2.04 -24.17 -13.95
N PHE A 254 1.09 -24.37 -14.85
CA PHE A 254 0.17 -23.31 -15.21
C PHE A 254 -1.24 -23.83 -15.47
N ILE A 255 -2.20 -22.91 -15.34
CA ILE A 255 -3.59 -23.10 -15.72
C ILE A 255 -4.12 -21.92 -16.52
N PRO A 256 -4.94 -22.11 -17.55
CA PRO A 256 -5.69 -21.04 -18.16
C PRO A 256 -6.89 -20.67 -17.28
N PHE A 257 -7.25 -19.38 -17.24
CA PHE A 257 -8.52 -18.96 -16.67
C PHE A 257 -9.67 -19.37 -17.58
N THR A 258 -10.73 -19.94 -16.98
CA THR A 258 -11.91 -20.46 -17.68
C THR A 258 -13.19 -19.99 -16.99
N GLU A 259 -14.32 -20.08 -17.71
CA GLU A 259 -15.65 -19.73 -17.19
C GLU A 259 -16.08 -20.57 -15.96
N THR A 260 -15.46 -21.73 -15.76
CA THR A 260 -15.76 -22.62 -14.64
C THR A 260 -15.01 -22.24 -13.36
N MET A 261 -14.07 -21.29 -13.41
CA MET A 261 -13.35 -20.82 -12.23
C MET A 261 -14.17 -19.80 -11.44
N ASN A 262 -14.50 -20.14 -10.21
CA ASN A 262 -15.37 -19.36 -9.36
C ASN A 262 -14.64 -18.53 -8.29
N SER A 263 -13.37 -18.85 -8.01
CA SER A 263 -12.60 -18.11 -6.99
C SER A 263 -11.10 -18.14 -7.29
N VAL A 264 -10.38 -17.23 -6.63
CA VAL A 264 -8.91 -17.19 -6.66
C VAL A 264 -8.31 -18.42 -5.99
N ASP A 265 -8.92 -18.89 -4.90
CA ASP A 265 -8.45 -20.08 -4.19
C ASP A 265 -8.49 -21.33 -5.10
N GLU A 266 -9.57 -21.48 -5.88
CA GLU A 266 -9.70 -22.56 -6.85
C GLU A 266 -8.62 -22.47 -7.93
N ALA A 267 -8.36 -21.27 -8.44
CA ALA A 267 -7.32 -21.02 -9.43
C ALA A 267 -5.92 -21.35 -8.88
N LEU A 268 -5.60 -20.86 -7.69
CA LEU A 268 -4.31 -21.12 -7.04
C LEU A 268 -4.13 -22.62 -6.74
N LEU A 269 -5.16 -23.26 -6.22
CA LEU A 269 -5.13 -24.72 -5.96
C LEU A 269 -4.86 -25.51 -7.22
N ALA A 270 -5.53 -25.17 -8.32
CA ALA A 270 -5.34 -25.82 -9.61
C ALA A 270 -3.94 -25.59 -10.19
N ALA A 271 -3.41 -24.37 -10.06
CA ALA A 271 -2.05 -24.03 -10.51
C ALA A 271 -0.98 -24.76 -9.68
N HIS A 272 -1.14 -24.85 -8.37
CA HIS A 272 -0.28 -25.65 -7.50
C HIS A 272 -0.33 -27.14 -7.88
N ALA A 273 -1.53 -27.68 -8.14
CA ALA A 273 -1.67 -29.07 -8.57
C ALA A 273 -0.94 -29.34 -9.91
N ALA A 274 -0.98 -28.40 -10.85
CA ALA A 274 -0.24 -28.47 -12.10
C ALA A 274 1.28 -28.44 -11.86
N MET A 275 1.78 -27.55 -11.00
CA MET A 275 3.18 -27.47 -10.61
C MET A 275 3.68 -28.74 -9.93
N TYR A 276 2.91 -29.29 -8.97
CA TYR A 276 3.27 -30.55 -8.33
C TYR A 276 3.25 -31.75 -9.30
N ALA A 277 2.39 -31.73 -10.31
CA ALA A 277 2.41 -32.76 -11.37
C ALA A 277 3.72 -32.73 -12.15
N VAL A 278 4.24 -31.54 -12.47
CA VAL A 278 5.56 -31.40 -13.12
C VAL A 278 6.68 -31.90 -12.21
N LYS A 279 6.65 -31.52 -10.94
CA LYS A 279 7.63 -32.00 -9.94
C LYS A 279 7.64 -33.53 -9.83
N ALA A 280 6.51 -34.16 -10.12
CA ALA A 280 6.34 -35.66 -10.18
C ALA A 280 6.59 -36.26 -11.58
N GLY A 281 7.15 -35.49 -12.54
CA GLY A 281 7.42 -35.96 -13.89
C GLY A 281 6.19 -36.09 -14.82
N ARG A 282 5.10 -35.39 -14.51
CA ARG A 282 3.87 -35.36 -15.31
C ARG A 282 3.76 -34.07 -16.15
N PRO A 283 2.85 -33.98 -17.17
CA PRO A 283 2.65 -32.78 -17.96
C PRO A 283 2.28 -31.55 -17.13
N ARG A 284 2.78 -30.35 -17.54
CA ARG A 284 2.67 -29.04 -16.85
C ARG A 284 1.27 -28.49 -16.67
N HIS A 285 0.30 -28.94 -17.45
CA HIS A 285 -1.06 -28.42 -17.37
C HIS A 285 -2.05 -29.52 -17.04
N VAL A 286 -2.99 -29.23 -16.16
CA VAL A 286 -4.12 -30.10 -15.89
C VAL A 286 -5.20 -29.80 -16.92
N ARG A 287 -5.37 -30.66 -17.92
CA ARG A 287 -6.56 -30.69 -18.78
C ARG A 287 -7.76 -31.07 -17.94
N ARG A 288 -8.61 -30.08 -17.56
CA ARG A 288 -9.86 -30.22 -16.82
C ARG A 288 -9.74 -31.02 -15.51
N LEU A 289 -9.94 -30.33 -14.40
CA LEU A 289 -10.46 -31.01 -13.21
C LEU A 289 -11.81 -31.63 -13.62
N ARG A 290 -11.91 -32.95 -13.68
CA ARG A 290 -13.23 -33.59 -13.68
C ARG A 290 -13.90 -33.22 -12.36
N PRO A 291 -15.18 -32.84 -12.35
CA PRO A 291 -15.92 -32.77 -11.10
C PRO A 291 -15.68 -34.09 -10.35
N LEU A 292 -15.39 -34.02 -9.08
CA LEU A 292 -15.46 -35.15 -8.19
C LEU A 292 -16.95 -35.49 -8.09
N ASP A 293 -17.36 -36.66 -8.65
CA ASP A 293 -18.67 -37.24 -8.45
C ASP A 293 -18.89 -37.54 -6.96
#